data_e5dfa3e168f078a7a63df302c73c2a1f
#
_entry.id   e5dfa3e168f078a7a63df302c73c2a1f
#
_cell.length_a   1.000
_cell.length_b   1.000
_cell.length_c   1.000
_cell.angle_alpha   90.00
_cell.angle_beta   90.00
_cell.angle_gamma   90.00
#
_symmetry.space_group_name_H-M   'P 1'
#
loop_
_entity.id
_entity.type
_entity.pdbx_description
1 polymer ?
#
loop_
_entity_poly.entity_id
_entity_poly.type
_entity_poly.pdbx_seq_one_letter_code
_entity_poly.pdbx_strand_id
1 'polypeptide(L)'
;MDNLIGKTLDGLYTIQELIGAGGMANVYKAVVSAPGGPVPEGTVVAVKVLRQELMHDADLVRRFKNESKAISLLNHPNIVKVYDVSVSENLQYIVMECVEGMTLREYLNERGGKITSRETVHFIAQILRALDHAHRNGVVHRDIKPQNIMLLDNGQLRMMDFGIARISRAENQIQNGKKAMGSVHYISPEQAKGEETDPKSDIYSVGVMMYEMLSGRLPFDADDMVEVARKQIRDLSLIHI
;
A
#
# COMPACT_ATOMS: atom_id res chain seq x y z
N MET A 1 20.37 7.38 10.64
CA MET A 1 19.77 6.39 9.71
C MET A 1 20.80 5.32 9.47
N ASP A 2 20.58 4.13 9.97
CA ASP A 2 21.50 3.03 9.67
C ASP A 2 21.39 2.70 8.18
N ASN A 3 22.48 2.88 7.47
CA ASN A 3 22.55 2.50 6.06
C ASN A 3 22.59 0.98 6.00
N LEU A 4 21.50 0.37 5.50
CA LEU A 4 21.42 -1.07 5.31
C LEU A 4 22.05 -1.54 3.99
N ILE A 5 22.41 -0.62 3.09
CA ILE A 5 22.99 -0.96 1.79
C ILE A 5 24.32 -1.69 2.01
N GLY A 6 24.47 -2.83 1.34
CA GLY A 6 25.61 -3.75 1.47
C GLY A 6 25.52 -4.72 2.65
N LYS A 7 24.54 -4.57 3.56
CA LYS A 7 24.32 -5.54 4.65
C LYS A 7 23.49 -6.73 4.16
N THR A 8 23.71 -7.89 4.76
CA THR A 8 22.92 -9.10 4.54
C THR A 8 21.99 -9.33 5.73
N LEU A 9 20.70 -9.41 5.49
CA LEU A 9 19.68 -9.67 6.50
C LEU A 9 19.49 -11.19 6.66
N ASP A 10 19.50 -11.67 7.91
CA ASP A 10 19.34 -13.07 8.32
C ASP A 10 20.24 -14.06 7.51
N GLY A 11 21.36 -13.57 6.97
CA GLY A 11 22.28 -14.36 6.13
C GLY A 11 21.75 -14.67 4.73
N LEU A 12 20.55 -14.16 4.35
CA LEU A 12 19.84 -14.53 3.12
C LEU A 12 19.68 -13.39 2.12
N TYR A 13 19.42 -12.16 2.58
CA TYR A 13 19.01 -11.04 1.71
C TYR A 13 20.04 -9.93 1.72
N THR A 14 20.85 -9.81 0.68
CA THR A 14 21.85 -8.72 0.55
C THR A 14 21.20 -7.48 -0.04
N ILE A 15 21.15 -6.41 0.76
CA ILE A 15 20.55 -5.13 0.40
C ILE A 15 21.43 -4.41 -0.63
N GLN A 16 20.85 -4.00 -1.76
CA GLN A 16 21.56 -3.34 -2.85
C GLN A 16 21.31 -1.82 -2.86
N GLU A 17 20.06 -1.40 -2.89
CA GLU A 17 19.70 0.00 -3.02
C GLU A 17 18.36 0.32 -2.33
N LEU A 18 18.16 1.59 -1.98
CA LEU A 18 16.90 2.10 -1.46
C LEU A 18 16.00 2.48 -2.66
N ILE A 19 14.86 1.80 -2.81
CA ILE A 19 13.90 2.04 -3.90
C ILE A 19 12.65 2.81 -3.45
N GLY A 20 12.42 2.94 -2.15
CA GLY A 20 11.28 3.69 -1.60
C GLY A 20 11.49 4.10 -0.15
N ALA A 21 11.13 5.34 0.18
CA ALA A 21 11.19 5.86 1.54
C ALA A 21 9.80 6.31 1.99
N GLY A 22 9.15 5.52 2.84
CA GLY A 22 7.85 5.84 3.44
C GLY A 22 7.96 6.37 4.87
N GLY A 23 6.87 6.87 5.39
CA GLY A 23 6.83 7.39 6.76
C GLY A 23 7.00 6.32 7.85
N MET A 24 6.80 5.05 7.55
CA MET A 24 6.85 3.95 8.53
C MET A 24 7.91 2.91 8.18
N ALA A 25 8.21 2.73 6.92
CA ALA A 25 9.14 1.73 6.43
C ALA A 25 9.90 2.29 5.23
N ASN A 26 11.10 1.79 5.05
CA ASN A 26 11.88 1.95 3.85
C ASN A 26 11.81 0.67 3.03
N VAL A 27 11.78 0.80 1.70
CA VAL A 27 11.78 -0.34 0.77
C VAL A 27 13.11 -0.38 0.06
N TYR A 28 13.77 -1.51 0.12
CA TYR A 28 15.07 -1.75 -0.52
C TYR A 28 14.94 -2.82 -1.59
N LYS A 29 15.70 -2.70 -2.65
CA LYS A 29 16.00 -3.80 -3.55
C LYS A 29 17.10 -4.66 -2.94
N ALA A 30 16.93 -5.95 -2.99
CA ALA A 30 17.88 -6.90 -2.45
C ALA A 30 18.00 -8.13 -3.37
N VAL A 31 19.05 -8.90 -3.18
CA VAL A 31 19.25 -10.19 -3.84
C VAL A 31 19.31 -11.29 -2.79
N VAL A 32 18.68 -12.42 -3.08
CA VAL A 32 18.84 -13.64 -2.29
C VAL A 32 20.25 -14.16 -2.51
N SER A 33 21.09 -14.13 -1.48
CA SER A 33 22.53 -14.40 -1.56
C SER A 33 22.97 -15.75 -0.97
N ALA A 34 22.00 -16.54 -0.48
CA ALA A 34 22.28 -17.86 0.06
C ALA A 34 21.13 -18.83 -0.21
N PRO A 35 21.42 -20.14 -0.36
CA PRO A 35 20.40 -21.18 -0.49
C PRO A 35 19.63 -21.37 0.81
N GLY A 36 18.41 -21.93 0.72
CA GLY A 36 17.56 -22.25 1.88
C GLY A 36 16.50 -21.20 2.20
N GLY A 37 16.44 -20.11 1.47
CA GLY A 37 15.33 -19.12 1.53
C GLY A 37 14.08 -19.59 0.78
N PRO A 38 12.97 -18.83 0.89
CA PRO A 38 11.68 -19.16 0.26
C PRO A 38 11.68 -19.01 -1.27
N VAL A 39 12.71 -18.40 -1.83
CA VAL A 39 12.93 -18.23 -3.28
C VAL A 39 14.38 -18.56 -3.62
N PRO A 40 14.68 -18.93 -4.89
CA PRO A 40 16.02 -19.32 -5.31
C PRO A 40 17.07 -18.23 -5.08
N GLU A 41 18.32 -18.67 -4.82
CA GLU A 41 19.48 -17.78 -4.80
C GLU A 41 19.62 -17.02 -6.13
N GLY A 42 20.05 -15.76 -6.05
CA GLY A 42 20.11 -14.84 -7.18
C GLY A 42 18.80 -14.14 -7.50
N THR A 43 17.68 -14.53 -6.88
CA THR A 43 16.39 -13.84 -7.09
C THR A 43 16.45 -12.40 -6.55
N VAL A 44 16.01 -11.45 -7.37
CA VAL A 44 15.82 -10.04 -6.95
C VAL A 44 14.50 -9.93 -6.19
N VAL A 45 14.54 -9.32 -5.01
CA VAL A 45 13.39 -9.15 -4.12
C VAL A 45 13.30 -7.70 -3.63
N ALA A 46 12.12 -7.27 -3.23
CA ALA A 46 11.92 -6.04 -2.48
C ALA A 46 11.85 -6.37 -0.97
N VAL A 47 12.57 -5.61 -0.17
CA VAL A 47 12.60 -5.76 1.29
C VAL A 47 12.07 -4.49 1.93
N LYS A 48 10.89 -4.58 2.55
CA LYS A 48 10.25 -3.48 3.28
C LYS A 48 10.62 -3.57 4.75
N VAL A 49 11.44 -2.63 5.21
CA VAL A 49 12.01 -2.59 6.56
C VAL A 49 11.32 -1.54 7.40
N LEU A 50 10.79 -1.93 8.56
CA LEU A 50 10.20 -1.00 9.53
C LEU A 50 11.29 -0.06 10.06
N ARG A 51 10.98 1.26 10.16
CA ARG A 51 11.93 2.24 10.68
C ARG A 51 12.23 2.01 12.15
N GLN A 52 13.49 2.17 12.52
CA GLN A 52 13.95 1.95 13.90
C GLN A 52 13.23 2.82 14.93
N GLU A 53 12.89 4.06 14.57
CA GLU A 53 12.18 4.99 15.46
C GLU A 53 10.80 4.46 15.88
N LEU A 54 10.24 3.53 15.13
CA LEU A 54 8.92 2.93 15.38
C LEU A 54 8.99 1.58 16.09
N MET A 55 10.18 1.01 16.27
CA MET A 55 10.38 -0.27 16.96
C MET A 55 10.06 -0.21 18.47
N HIS A 56 10.03 0.99 19.06
CA HIS A 56 9.66 1.20 20.46
C HIS A 56 8.15 1.16 20.70
N ASP A 57 7.33 1.22 19.65
CA ASP A 57 5.87 1.10 19.74
C ASP A 57 5.45 -0.37 19.63
N ALA A 58 5.26 -1.01 20.80
CA ALA A 58 4.91 -2.43 20.89
C ALA A 58 3.60 -2.78 20.16
N ASP A 59 2.62 -1.87 20.14
CA ASP A 59 1.35 -2.09 19.44
C ASP A 59 1.53 -2.03 17.93
N LEU A 60 2.34 -1.11 17.44
CA LEU A 60 2.68 -1.02 16.02
C LEU A 60 3.46 -2.25 15.55
N VAL A 61 4.43 -2.68 16.32
CA VAL A 61 5.22 -3.90 16.06
C VAL A 61 4.33 -5.14 16.01
N ARG A 62 3.42 -5.29 16.97
CA ARG A 62 2.45 -6.40 16.99
C ARG A 62 1.53 -6.40 15.77
N ARG A 63 1.03 -5.22 15.37
CA ARG A 63 0.19 -5.06 14.18
C ARG A 63 0.97 -5.40 12.92
N PHE A 64 2.17 -4.85 12.74
CA PHE A 64 3.06 -5.17 11.62
C PHE A 64 3.25 -6.68 11.48
N LYS A 65 3.54 -7.38 12.58
CA LYS A 65 3.69 -8.84 12.63
C LYS A 65 2.43 -9.59 12.19
N ASN A 66 1.28 -9.24 12.75
CA ASN A 66 0.03 -9.95 12.49
C ASN A 66 -0.45 -9.72 11.05
N GLU A 67 -0.40 -8.48 10.57
CA GLU A 67 -0.82 -8.12 9.22
C GLU A 67 0.13 -8.69 8.16
N SER A 68 1.45 -8.67 8.40
CA SER A 68 2.43 -9.29 7.50
C SER A 68 2.19 -10.79 7.33
N LYS A 69 1.84 -11.49 8.42
CA LYS A 69 1.49 -12.91 8.37
C LYS A 69 0.20 -13.16 7.57
N ALA A 70 -0.82 -12.32 7.75
CA ALA A 70 -2.06 -12.45 7.00
C ALA A 70 -1.85 -12.23 5.50
N ILE A 71 -1.05 -11.20 5.14
CA ILE A 71 -0.73 -10.89 3.74
C ILE A 71 0.11 -12.00 3.10
N SER A 72 1.01 -12.65 3.84
CA SER A 72 1.84 -13.74 3.30
C SER A 72 1.05 -14.97 2.85
N LEU A 73 -0.21 -15.10 3.29
CA LEU A 73 -1.13 -16.15 2.86
C LEU A 73 -1.82 -15.84 1.52
N LEU A 74 -1.77 -14.58 1.07
CA LEU A 74 -2.42 -14.18 -0.18
C LEU A 74 -1.61 -14.66 -1.39
N ASN A 75 -2.28 -15.32 -2.31
CA ASN A 75 -1.69 -15.79 -3.57
C ASN A 75 -2.64 -15.46 -4.72
N HIS A 76 -2.42 -14.34 -5.38
CA HIS A 76 -3.28 -13.85 -6.45
C HIS A 76 -2.45 -13.10 -7.50
N PRO A 77 -2.71 -13.23 -8.81
CA PRO A 77 -1.91 -12.60 -9.87
C PRO A 77 -1.91 -11.06 -9.83
N ASN A 78 -2.85 -10.43 -9.14
CA ASN A 78 -2.90 -8.97 -8.99
C ASN A 78 -2.53 -8.49 -7.58
N ILE A 79 -1.90 -9.33 -6.76
CA ILE A 79 -1.35 -8.96 -5.45
C ILE A 79 0.15 -9.25 -5.46
N VAL A 80 0.97 -8.32 -4.96
CA VAL A 80 2.40 -8.55 -4.78
C VAL A 80 2.61 -9.71 -3.81
N LYS A 81 3.37 -10.70 -4.24
CA LYS A 81 3.62 -11.90 -3.44
C LYS A 81 4.58 -11.59 -2.30
N VAL A 82 4.21 -11.94 -1.09
CA VAL A 82 5.10 -11.95 0.06
C VAL A 82 5.79 -13.30 0.14
N TYR A 83 7.12 -13.29 0.23
CA TYR A 83 7.94 -14.48 0.29
C TYR A 83 8.32 -14.83 1.72
N ASP A 84 8.64 -13.81 2.54
CA ASP A 84 9.14 -14.02 3.90
C ASP A 84 8.79 -12.84 4.80
N VAL A 85 8.72 -13.11 6.10
CA VAL A 85 8.46 -12.10 7.14
C VAL A 85 9.38 -12.37 8.32
N SER A 86 10.30 -11.45 8.58
CA SER A 86 11.18 -11.49 9.75
C SER A 86 10.71 -10.52 10.81
N VAL A 87 10.62 -11.03 12.06
CA VAL A 87 10.17 -10.28 13.23
C VAL A 87 11.14 -10.54 14.36
N SER A 88 12.30 -9.88 14.34
CA SER A 88 13.27 -9.89 15.41
C SER A 88 13.11 -8.66 16.33
N GLU A 89 13.73 -8.70 17.52
CA GLU A 89 13.69 -7.57 18.47
C GLU A 89 14.32 -6.29 17.89
N ASN A 90 15.32 -6.42 17.02
CA ASN A 90 16.09 -5.30 16.52
C ASN A 90 15.76 -4.89 15.08
N LEU A 91 15.06 -5.74 14.32
CA LEU A 91 14.77 -5.50 12.92
C LEU A 91 13.50 -6.24 12.49
N GLN A 92 12.59 -5.54 11.86
CA GLN A 92 11.39 -6.13 11.29
C GLN A 92 11.29 -5.79 9.82
N TYR A 93 11.13 -6.81 8.99
CA TYR A 93 11.04 -6.63 7.56
C TYR A 93 10.13 -7.67 6.88
N ILE A 94 9.68 -7.32 5.70
CA ILE A 94 8.91 -8.18 4.80
C ILE A 94 9.69 -8.30 3.51
N VAL A 95 9.88 -9.54 3.04
CA VAL A 95 10.46 -9.83 1.74
C VAL A 95 9.35 -10.14 0.75
N MET A 96 9.34 -9.47 -0.38
CA MET A 96 8.28 -9.59 -1.37
C MET A 96 8.81 -9.52 -2.79
N GLU A 97 7.95 -9.86 -3.74
CA GLU A 97 8.19 -9.72 -5.17
C GLU A 97 8.69 -8.32 -5.49
N CYS A 98 9.82 -8.23 -6.18
CA CYS A 98 10.31 -6.97 -6.73
C CYS A 98 9.61 -6.74 -8.07
N VAL A 99 8.62 -5.87 -8.07
CA VAL A 99 7.80 -5.58 -9.25
C VAL A 99 8.47 -4.50 -10.08
N GLU A 100 8.73 -4.79 -11.35
CA GLU A 100 9.19 -3.82 -12.34
C GLU A 100 8.00 -3.22 -13.11
N GLY A 101 7.93 -1.89 -13.17
CA GLY A 101 6.82 -1.16 -13.78
C GLY A 101 6.70 0.25 -13.23
N MET A 102 5.60 0.92 -13.55
CA MET A 102 5.27 2.24 -13.00
C MET A 102 4.06 2.15 -12.06
N THR A 103 3.91 3.10 -11.16
CA THR A 103 2.69 3.20 -10.37
C THR A 103 1.51 3.67 -11.25
N LEU A 104 0.30 3.29 -10.87
CA LEU A 104 -0.89 3.78 -11.55
C LEU A 104 -1.02 5.31 -11.43
N ARG A 105 -0.44 5.93 -10.40
CA ARG A 105 -0.33 7.39 -10.26
C ARG A 105 0.54 8.00 -11.36
N GLU A 106 1.72 7.44 -11.59
CA GLU A 106 2.63 7.88 -12.68
C GLU A 106 1.95 7.72 -14.03
N TYR A 107 1.33 6.58 -14.27
CA TYR A 107 0.56 6.33 -15.50
C TYR A 107 -0.55 7.37 -15.73
N LEU A 108 -1.34 7.70 -14.69
CA LEU A 108 -2.36 8.73 -14.79
C LEU A 108 -1.76 10.11 -15.08
N ASN A 109 -0.65 10.46 -14.44
CA ASN A 109 0.03 11.73 -14.66
C ASN A 109 0.52 11.87 -16.12
N GLU A 110 1.11 10.82 -16.68
CA GLU A 110 1.56 10.79 -18.08
C GLU A 110 0.40 10.91 -19.09
N ARG A 111 -0.81 10.50 -18.69
CA ARG A 111 -2.03 10.58 -19.50
C ARG A 111 -2.84 11.85 -19.27
N GLY A 112 -2.30 12.85 -18.55
CA GLY A 112 -2.98 14.12 -18.26
C GLY A 112 -4.09 13.99 -17.22
N GLY A 113 -3.97 13.01 -16.31
CA GLY A 113 -4.83 12.82 -15.14
C GLY A 113 -6.02 11.89 -15.35
N LYS A 114 -6.39 11.56 -16.60
CA LYS A 114 -7.53 10.68 -16.93
C LYS A 114 -7.20 9.67 -18.00
N ILE A 115 -7.94 8.56 -17.99
CA ILE A 115 -7.84 7.48 -18.98
C ILE A 115 -9.21 7.14 -19.56
N THR A 116 -9.21 6.32 -20.59
CA THR A 116 -10.47 5.91 -21.25
C THR A 116 -11.33 5.03 -20.34
N SER A 117 -12.64 5.02 -20.56
CA SER A 117 -13.57 4.14 -19.82
C SER A 117 -13.19 2.67 -19.98
N ARG A 118 -12.67 2.27 -21.14
CA ARG A 118 -12.22 0.89 -21.39
C ARG A 118 -11.02 0.50 -20.51
N GLU A 119 -10.01 1.38 -20.44
CA GLU A 119 -8.85 1.17 -19.56
C GLU A 119 -9.26 1.17 -18.09
N THR A 120 -10.13 2.14 -17.69
CA THR A 120 -10.65 2.21 -16.33
C THR A 120 -11.32 0.90 -15.93
N VAL A 121 -12.26 0.39 -16.74
CA VAL A 121 -12.95 -0.89 -16.46
C VAL A 121 -11.96 -2.05 -16.38
N HIS A 122 -10.97 -2.09 -17.29
CA HIS A 122 -9.94 -3.13 -17.28
C HIS A 122 -9.11 -3.13 -15.99
N PHE A 123 -8.68 -1.97 -15.52
CA PHE A 123 -7.90 -1.84 -14.29
C PHE A 123 -8.75 -2.10 -13.03
N ILE A 124 -9.92 -1.48 -12.95
CA ILE A 124 -10.83 -1.68 -11.81
C ILE A 124 -11.24 -3.15 -11.65
N ALA A 125 -11.48 -3.87 -12.74
CA ALA A 125 -11.80 -5.29 -12.68
C ALA A 125 -10.65 -6.14 -12.09
N GLN A 126 -9.39 -5.81 -12.38
CA GLN A 126 -8.23 -6.48 -11.78
C GLN A 126 -8.12 -6.18 -10.28
N ILE A 127 -8.32 -4.91 -9.88
CA ILE A 127 -8.29 -4.48 -8.48
C ILE A 127 -9.39 -5.17 -7.68
N LEU A 128 -10.62 -5.21 -8.19
CA LEU A 128 -11.75 -5.85 -7.50
C LEU A 128 -11.54 -7.35 -7.33
N ARG A 129 -10.94 -8.07 -8.30
CA ARG A 129 -10.59 -9.49 -8.14
C ARG A 129 -9.55 -9.70 -7.05
N ALA A 130 -8.53 -8.83 -6.97
CA ALA A 130 -7.53 -8.87 -5.92
C ALA A 130 -8.13 -8.61 -4.54
N LEU A 131 -9.03 -7.63 -4.43
CA LEU A 131 -9.75 -7.32 -3.19
C LEU A 131 -10.69 -8.45 -2.77
N ASP A 132 -11.45 -9.03 -3.70
CA ASP A 132 -12.30 -10.20 -3.40
C ASP A 132 -11.47 -11.34 -2.81
N HIS A 133 -10.29 -11.64 -3.39
CA HIS A 133 -9.38 -12.64 -2.85
C HIS A 133 -8.90 -12.28 -1.44
N ALA A 134 -8.46 -11.04 -1.20
CA ALA A 134 -7.98 -10.59 0.10
C ALA A 134 -9.09 -10.63 1.16
N HIS A 135 -10.28 -10.11 0.84
CA HIS A 135 -11.43 -10.04 1.74
C HIS A 135 -11.92 -11.44 2.16
N ARG A 136 -11.95 -12.41 1.23
CA ARG A 136 -12.27 -13.81 1.54
C ARG A 136 -11.26 -14.45 2.48
N ASN A 137 -10.03 -13.96 2.50
CA ASN A 137 -9.00 -14.40 3.45
C ASN A 137 -8.93 -13.52 4.72
N GLY A 138 -9.94 -12.68 4.96
CA GLY A 138 -10.03 -11.83 6.15
C GLY A 138 -9.07 -10.64 6.15
N VAL A 139 -8.49 -10.27 4.99
CA VAL A 139 -7.54 -9.16 4.86
C VAL A 139 -8.22 -7.98 4.18
N VAL A 140 -8.27 -6.84 4.86
CA VAL A 140 -8.73 -5.55 4.33
C VAL A 140 -7.51 -4.70 4.00
N HIS A 141 -7.50 -4.07 2.81
CA HIS A 141 -6.33 -3.31 2.34
C HIS A 141 -6.15 -1.96 3.04
N ARG A 142 -7.22 -1.21 3.24
CA ARG A 142 -7.32 0.07 3.98
C ARG A 142 -6.54 1.26 3.40
N ASP A 143 -5.75 1.09 2.35
CA ASP A 143 -4.98 2.16 1.69
C ASP A 143 -4.99 2.05 0.16
N ILE A 144 -6.19 1.83 -0.40
CA ILE A 144 -6.39 1.79 -1.86
C ILE A 144 -6.20 3.19 -2.44
N LYS A 145 -5.21 3.32 -3.33
CA LYS A 145 -4.89 4.55 -4.07
C LYS A 145 -3.95 4.23 -5.24
N PRO A 146 -3.88 5.08 -6.27
CA PRO A 146 -3.06 4.82 -7.45
C PRO A 146 -1.56 4.62 -7.15
N GLN A 147 -1.05 5.20 -6.06
CA GLN A 147 0.35 5.04 -5.66
C GLN A 147 0.69 3.63 -5.16
N ASN A 148 -0.31 2.88 -4.67
CA ASN A 148 -0.15 1.53 -4.13
C ASN A 148 -0.47 0.43 -5.15
N ILE A 149 -0.54 0.78 -6.42
CA ILE A 149 -0.84 -0.14 -7.52
C ILE A 149 0.22 0.03 -8.59
N MET A 150 0.96 -1.04 -8.89
CA MET A 150 1.92 -1.09 -9.98
C MET A 150 1.25 -1.57 -11.25
N LEU A 151 1.56 -0.93 -12.35
CA LEU A 151 1.21 -1.33 -13.70
C LEU A 151 2.46 -1.89 -14.39
N LEU A 152 2.39 -3.14 -14.81
CA LEU A 152 3.43 -3.83 -15.56
C LEU A 152 3.27 -3.56 -17.06
N ASP A 153 4.34 -3.75 -17.84
CA ASP A 153 4.37 -3.54 -19.29
C ASP A 153 3.32 -4.35 -20.06
N ASN A 154 2.93 -5.51 -19.52
CA ASN A 154 1.88 -6.36 -20.11
C ASN A 154 0.45 -5.93 -19.78
N GLY A 155 0.25 -4.80 -19.07
CA GLY A 155 -1.06 -4.30 -18.65
C GLY A 155 -1.64 -4.98 -17.40
N GLN A 156 -0.89 -5.86 -16.74
CA GLN A 156 -1.29 -6.42 -15.45
C GLN A 156 -1.02 -5.44 -14.32
N LEU A 157 -1.92 -5.46 -13.31
CA LEU A 157 -1.73 -4.71 -12.10
C LEU A 157 -1.21 -5.60 -10.96
N ARG A 158 -0.40 -5.01 -10.09
CA ARG A 158 0.03 -5.58 -8.81
C ARG A 158 -0.33 -4.61 -7.68
N MET A 159 -1.21 -5.03 -6.79
CA MET A 159 -1.52 -4.29 -5.57
C MET A 159 -0.41 -4.50 -4.55
N MET A 160 0.10 -3.39 -4.03
CA MET A 160 1.15 -3.33 -3.02
C MET A 160 0.59 -2.76 -1.71
N ASP A 161 1.39 -2.85 -0.65
CA ASP A 161 1.21 -2.06 0.57
C ASP A 161 -0.19 -2.15 1.20
N PHE A 162 -0.67 -3.39 1.41
CA PHE A 162 -1.78 -3.61 2.33
C PHE A 162 -1.49 -2.85 3.63
N GLY A 163 -2.43 -2.07 4.11
CA GLY A 163 -2.26 -1.00 5.09
C GLY A 163 -1.81 -1.42 6.50
N ILE A 164 -0.67 -2.09 6.55
CA ILE A 164 -0.05 -2.73 7.71
C ILE A 164 0.01 -1.83 8.96
N ALA A 165 -0.23 -0.53 8.84
CA ALA A 165 0.04 0.35 9.96
C ALA A 165 -0.82 1.61 10.03
N ARG A 166 -1.96 1.62 9.37
CA ARG A 166 -2.76 2.84 9.24
C ARG A 166 -3.70 3.11 10.41
N ILE A 167 -4.07 2.09 11.18
CA ILE A 167 -5.03 2.23 12.29
C ILE A 167 -4.52 3.19 13.38
N SER A 168 -3.19 3.27 13.60
CA SER A 168 -2.61 4.17 14.60
C SER A 168 -2.31 5.59 14.11
N ARG A 169 -2.33 5.84 12.79
CA ARG A 169 -1.99 7.17 12.23
C ARG A 169 -3.18 8.06 11.95
N ALA A 170 -4.33 7.51 11.59
CA ALA A 170 -5.53 8.31 11.35
C ALA A 170 -5.90 9.08 12.63
N GLU A 171 -5.87 8.43 13.79
CA GLU A 171 -6.15 9.07 15.08
C GLU A 171 -5.12 10.13 15.48
N ASN A 172 -3.81 9.86 15.24
CA ASN A 172 -2.75 10.78 15.65
C ASN A 172 -2.43 11.90 14.64
N GLN A 173 -2.77 11.74 13.35
CA GLN A 173 -2.43 12.73 12.32
C GLN A 173 -3.54 13.77 12.12
N ILE A 174 -4.79 13.39 12.28
CA ILE A 174 -5.92 14.35 12.32
C ILE A 174 -5.78 15.25 13.56
N GLN A 175 -5.32 14.69 14.70
CA GLN A 175 -5.12 15.46 15.93
C GLN A 175 -3.88 16.37 15.92
N ASN A 176 -2.83 16.02 15.18
CA ASN A 176 -1.53 16.73 15.24
C ASN A 176 -1.23 17.63 14.04
N GLY A 177 -2.12 17.79 13.08
CA GLY A 177 -1.94 18.70 11.92
C GLY A 177 -0.71 18.43 11.04
N LYS A 178 -0.06 17.26 11.18
CA LYS A 178 1.14 16.92 10.41
C LYS A 178 0.78 16.27 9.08
N LYS A 179 1.22 16.88 8.00
CA LYS A 179 1.04 16.49 6.59
C LYS A 179 1.26 15.00 6.31
N ALA A 180 0.15 14.25 6.26
CA ALA A 180 0.11 12.98 5.54
C ALA A 180 -0.32 13.27 4.10
N MET A 181 0.61 13.69 3.29
CA MET A 181 0.37 14.12 1.91
C MET A 181 -0.17 12.96 1.06
N GLY A 182 -1.37 13.11 0.48
CA GLY A 182 -1.89 12.30 -0.62
C GLY A 182 -2.86 11.16 -0.29
N SER A 183 -2.97 10.69 0.95
CA SER A 183 -3.83 9.53 1.28
C SER A 183 -5.27 9.88 1.69
N VAL A 184 -5.52 11.10 2.15
CA VAL A 184 -6.83 11.53 2.67
C VAL A 184 -7.92 11.57 1.58
N HIS A 185 -7.54 11.78 0.34
CA HIS A 185 -8.48 11.88 -0.79
C HIS A 185 -9.22 10.56 -1.10
N TYR A 186 -8.67 9.41 -0.67
CA TYR A 186 -9.22 8.08 -0.98
C TYR A 186 -9.80 7.36 0.24
N ILE A 187 -9.70 7.93 1.45
CA ILE A 187 -10.23 7.28 2.65
C ILE A 187 -11.75 7.25 2.64
N SER A 188 -12.32 6.21 3.20
CA SER A 188 -13.76 6.11 3.39
C SER A 188 -14.25 7.01 4.53
N PRO A 189 -15.56 7.34 4.58
CA PRO A 189 -16.16 8.13 5.67
C PRO A 189 -15.88 7.54 7.05
N GLU A 190 -15.99 6.23 7.24
CA GLU A 190 -15.68 5.52 8.48
C GLU A 190 -14.20 5.65 8.87
N GLN A 191 -13.29 5.57 7.88
CA GLN A 191 -11.86 5.82 8.14
C GLN A 191 -11.59 7.26 8.56
N ALA A 192 -12.26 8.22 7.93
CA ALA A 192 -12.12 9.64 8.28
C ALA A 192 -12.64 9.96 9.68
N LYS A 193 -13.62 9.20 10.18
CA LYS A 193 -14.14 9.30 11.55
C LYS A 193 -13.33 8.51 12.59
N GLY A 194 -12.38 7.65 12.16
CA GLY A 194 -11.67 6.75 13.06
C GLY A 194 -12.51 5.53 13.51
N GLU A 195 -13.58 5.23 12.78
CA GLU A 195 -14.43 4.06 13.04
C GLU A 195 -13.79 2.78 12.52
N GLU A 196 -14.36 1.62 12.91
CA GLU A 196 -13.89 0.32 12.44
C GLU A 196 -14.06 0.18 10.93
N THR A 197 -13.02 -0.34 10.26
CA THR A 197 -12.98 -0.51 8.80
C THR A 197 -13.23 -1.95 8.39
N ASP A 198 -14.08 -2.13 7.39
CA ASP A 198 -14.44 -3.42 6.81
C ASP A 198 -14.09 -3.45 5.29
N PRO A 199 -14.38 -4.54 4.58
CA PRO A 199 -14.22 -4.63 3.12
C PRO A 199 -14.86 -3.50 2.32
N LYS A 200 -15.93 -2.88 2.81
CA LYS A 200 -16.64 -1.78 2.12
C LYS A 200 -15.79 -0.51 2.06
N SER A 201 -14.92 -0.30 3.04
CA SER A 201 -13.96 0.82 3.03
C SER A 201 -13.04 0.76 1.81
N ASP A 202 -12.56 -0.43 1.42
CA ASP A 202 -11.76 -0.61 0.21
C ASP A 202 -12.59 -0.32 -1.05
N ILE A 203 -13.85 -0.78 -1.09
CA ILE A 203 -14.74 -0.55 -2.22
C ILE A 203 -15.04 0.94 -2.41
N TYR A 204 -15.22 1.70 -1.31
CA TYR A 204 -15.34 3.14 -1.37
C TYR A 204 -14.11 3.78 -2.01
N SER A 205 -12.92 3.41 -1.56
CA SER A 205 -11.65 3.92 -2.11
C SER A 205 -11.48 3.59 -3.60
N VAL A 206 -11.92 2.39 -4.04
CA VAL A 206 -11.97 2.02 -5.47
C VAL A 206 -12.93 2.94 -6.23
N GLY A 207 -14.09 3.29 -5.67
CA GLY A 207 -15.04 4.25 -6.26
C GLY A 207 -14.42 5.63 -6.49
N VAL A 208 -13.70 6.16 -5.46
CA VAL A 208 -12.97 7.44 -5.56
C VAL A 208 -11.93 7.38 -6.67
N MET A 209 -11.16 6.30 -6.73
CA MET A 209 -10.12 6.11 -7.74
C MET A 209 -10.71 5.98 -9.15
N MET A 210 -11.82 5.26 -9.31
CA MET A 210 -12.55 5.14 -10.58
C MET A 210 -13.08 6.50 -11.06
N TYR A 211 -13.62 7.32 -10.14
CA TYR A 211 -14.05 8.68 -10.45
C TYR A 211 -12.88 9.52 -10.97
N GLU A 212 -11.72 9.48 -10.29
CA GLU A 212 -10.51 10.19 -10.72
C GLU A 212 -10.05 9.73 -12.10
N MET A 213 -9.97 8.42 -12.35
CA MET A 213 -9.55 7.86 -13.64
C MET A 213 -10.42 8.35 -14.81
N LEU A 214 -11.72 8.50 -14.59
CA LEU A 214 -12.67 8.90 -15.63
C LEU A 214 -12.76 10.41 -15.81
N SER A 215 -12.73 11.18 -14.71
CA SER A 215 -12.94 12.63 -14.72
C SER A 215 -11.64 13.43 -14.81
N GLY A 216 -10.50 12.85 -14.40
CA GLY A 216 -9.22 13.52 -14.26
C GLY A 216 -9.10 14.41 -13.02
N ARG A 217 -10.02 14.27 -12.07
CA ARG A 217 -10.04 15.06 -10.83
C ARG A 217 -10.63 14.24 -9.68
N LEU A 218 -10.23 14.57 -8.47
CA LEU A 218 -10.75 13.94 -7.26
C LEU A 218 -12.21 14.38 -7.01
N PRO A 219 -13.08 13.51 -6.45
CA PRO A 219 -14.45 13.89 -6.09
C PRO A 219 -14.50 14.92 -4.98
N PHE A 220 -13.56 14.84 -4.04
CA PHE A 220 -13.40 15.79 -2.95
C PHE A 220 -11.96 16.28 -2.90
N ASP A 221 -11.78 17.58 -2.98
CA ASP A 221 -10.49 18.26 -2.92
C ASP A 221 -10.60 19.57 -2.14
N ALA A 222 -9.56 19.96 -1.42
CA ALA A 222 -9.44 21.21 -0.70
C ALA A 222 -7.97 21.48 -0.38
N ASP A 223 -7.64 22.73 -0.04
CA ASP A 223 -6.29 23.14 0.36
C ASP A 223 -5.87 22.52 1.70
N ASP A 224 -6.83 22.17 2.55
CA ASP A 224 -6.61 21.56 3.85
C ASP A 224 -7.12 20.11 3.89
N MET A 225 -6.27 19.21 4.37
CA MET A 225 -6.54 17.77 4.53
C MET A 225 -7.72 17.48 5.47
N VAL A 226 -7.91 18.30 6.51
CA VAL A 226 -9.04 18.17 7.44
C VAL A 226 -10.34 18.47 6.71
N GLU A 227 -10.33 19.46 5.81
CA GLU A 227 -11.49 19.79 5.00
C GLU A 227 -11.81 18.71 3.97
N VAL A 228 -10.79 18.08 3.34
CA VAL A 228 -11.01 16.90 2.50
C VAL A 228 -11.68 15.77 3.29
N ALA A 229 -11.18 15.47 4.51
CA ALA A 229 -11.78 14.45 5.37
C ALA A 229 -13.23 14.79 5.77
N ARG A 230 -13.54 16.07 6.04
CA ARG A 230 -14.91 16.53 6.31
C ARG A 230 -15.83 16.33 5.11
N LYS A 231 -15.36 16.64 3.89
CA LYS A 231 -16.11 16.41 2.66
C LYS A 231 -16.40 14.93 2.45
N GLN A 232 -15.43 14.03 2.71
CA GLN A 232 -15.64 12.58 2.67
C GLN A 232 -16.77 12.12 3.61
N ILE A 233 -16.95 12.80 4.74
CA ILE A 233 -17.97 12.44 5.75
C ILE A 233 -19.35 13.02 5.41
N ARG A 234 -19.42 14.25 4.86
CA ARG A 234 -20.65 15.07 4.83
C ARG A 234 -21.19 15.31 3.45
N ASP A 235 -20.31 15.43 2.44
CA ASP A 235 -20.73 15.90 1.14
C ASP A 235 -21.16 14.71 0.26
N LEU A 236 -22.24 14.92 -0.48
CA LEU A 236 -22.66 13.97 -1.51
C LEU A 236 -21.77 14.14 -2.73
N SER A 237 -21.21 13.03 -3.21
CA SER A 237 -20.53 12.98 -4.50
C SER A 237 -21.30 12.11 -5.47
N LEU A 238 -20.91 12.14 -6.76
CA LEU A 238 -21.52 11.31 -7.81
C LEU A 238 -21.39 9.80 -7.54
N ILE A 239 -20.52 9.37 -6.62
CA ILE A 239 -20.42 7.96 -6.19
C ILE A 239 -21.54 7.58 -5.19
N HIS A 240 -22.31 8.53 -4.70
CA HIS A 240 -23.45 8.29 -3.79
C HIS A 240 -24.81 8.35 -4.53
N ILE A 241 -24.79 8.70 -5.81
CA ILE A 241 -25.96 8.74 -6.69
C ILE A 241 -25.93 7.54 -7.62
#